data_b6e84b6e38784aa092193955eb02b614
#
_entry.id   b6e84b6e38784aa092193955eb02b614
#
_cell.length_a   1.000
_cell.length_b   1.000
_cell.length_c   1.000
_cell.angle_alpha   90.00
_cell.angle_beta   90.00
_cell.angle_gamma   90.00
#
_symmetry.space_group_name_H-M   'P 1'
#
loop_
_entity.id
_entity.type
_entity.pdbx_description
1 polymer ?
#
loop_
_entity_poly.entity_id
_entity_poly.type
_entity_poly.pdbx_seq_one_letter_code
_entity_poly.pdbx_strand_id
1 'polypeptide(L)'
;MRLKTRLSLCLGLVIALASHAHADVVVAQSAPLTGEAGATGRGLVLGAKIYFDHINATEGGVNGRKIVHLVKDDGYQIEGTVRNTREFIADPRVIALTGMYGTENVTELFKLGLFDKTPLSIVGVSTGAKLLREPLNPTIFHLRASYIEEVDAIMRHVAGLGTKRIAVVYENNPFGEAGLRAAEDAAKKRDLLLVARATYEQHSTDVREAVKDVIESKPDTVILIAITPPAAEFIKQFHAAGGRAYLFGISTADVEGLSKVVSPTALQGLGISQVMPFPYSATLPLVSDYQALMKTYGKGNQLSYSTMEGYMNARVLVMALKKAGATPTRASVRQALEGLGPVNLGGYPLNFSPTNHVGSRFVDLTVVSRTGALMR
;
A
#
# COMPACT_ATOMS: atom_id res chain seq x y z
N MET A 1 -72.11 41.84 -38.21
CA MET A 1 -71.83 40.70 -37.32
C MET A 1 -70.38 40.35 -37.47
N ARG A 2 -69.51 40.81 -36.55
CA ARG A 2 -68.03 40.64 -36.65
C ARG A 2 -67.58 39.69 -35.55
N LEU A 3 -67.15 38.50 -35.94
CA LEU A 3 -66.62 37.47 -35.08
C LEU A 3 -65.14 37.78 -34.74
N LYS A 4 -64.83 38.04 -33.49
CA LYS A 4 -63.44 38.27 -33.02
C LYS A 4 -62.86 36.95 -32.54
N THR A 5 -61.95 36.38 -33.33
CA THR A 5 -61.15 35.22 -32.98
C THR A 5 -60.03 35.66 -31.99
N ARG A 6 -60.04 35.15 -30.78
CA ARG A 6 -58.95 35.34 -29.80
C ARG A 6 -57.95 34.21 -29.98
N LEU A 7 -56.76 34.54 -30.46
CA LEU A 7 -55.59 33.64 -30.55
C LEU A 7 -54.89 33.67 -29.19
N SER A 8 -55.00 32.60 -28.42
CA SER A 8 -54.24 32.42 -27.15
C SER A 8 -52.85 31.90 -27.46
N LEU A 9 -51.86 32.72 -27.22
CA LEU A 9 -50.45 32.38 -27.34
C LEU A 9 -49.99 31.71 -26.05
N CYS A 10 -49.91 30.36 -26.04
CA CYS A 10 -49.28 29.61 -24.95
C CYS A 10 -47.76 29.69 -25.10
N LEU A 11 -47.15 30.57 -24.35
CA LEU A 11 -45.66 30.66 -24.26
C LEU A 11 -45.16 29.54 -23.32
N GLY A 12 -44.77 28.41 -23.86
CA GLY A 12 -44.14 27.32 -23.11
C GLY A 12 -42.77 27.71 -22.69
N LEU A 13 -42.58 27.95 -21.39
CA LEU A 13 -41.30 28.19 -20.75
C LEU A 13 -40.51 26.86 -20.67
N VAL A 14 -39.68 26.56 -21.65
CA VAL A 14 -38.72 25.48 -21.61
C VAL A 14 -37.57 25.87 -20.68
N ILE A 15 -37.67 25.48 -19.41
CA ILE A 15 -36.56 25.57 -18.48
C ILE A 15 -35.51 24.52 -18.93
N ALA A 16 -34.53 24.95 -19.69
CA ALA A 16 -33.34 24.16 -19.97
C ALA A 16 -32.61 23.99 -18.64
N LEU A 17 -32.78 22.84 -17.99
CA LEU A 17 -31.89 22.40 -16.92
C LEU A 17 -30.50 22.22 -17.54
N ALA A 18 -29.72 23.30 -17.51
CA ALA A 18 -28.28 23.22 -17.79
C ALA A 18 -27.68 22.32 -16.72
N SER A 19 -27.52 21.04 -17.02
CA SER A 19 -26.70 20.14 -16.24
C SER A 19 -25.29 20.76 -16.24
N HIS A 20 -24.95 21.43 -15.15
CA HIS A 20 -23.59 21.88 -14.93
C HIS A 20 -22.73 20.64 -14.81
N ALA A 21 -22.11 20.21 -15.89
CA ALA A 21 -21.09 19.17 -15.87
C ALA A 21 -19.95 19.70 -14.99
N HIS A 22 -19.92 19.31 -13.74
CA HIS A 22 -18.83 19.63 -12.83
C HIS A 22 -17.59 18.92 -13.36
N ALA A 23 -16.47 19.64 -13.41
CA ALA A 23 -15.18 19.03 -13.83
C ALA A 23 -14.84 17.82 -12.96
N ASP A 24 -14.30 16.76 -13.55
CA ASP A 24 -13.93 15.52 -12.86
C ASP A 24 -12.97 15.76 -11.70
N VAL A 25 -12.99 14.83 -10.74
CA VAL A 25 -12.03 14.79 -9.62
C VAL A 25 -10.82 13.95 -10.07
N VAL A 26 -9.67 14.57 -10.24
CA VAL A 26 -8.46 13.85 -10.66
C VAL A 26 -7.63 13.43 -9.45
N VAL A 27 -7.43 12.12 -9.31
CA VAL A 27 -6.53 11.48 -8.34
C VAL A 27 -5.38 10.87 -9.11
N ALA A 28 -4.13 11.12 -8.68
CA ALA A 28 -2.97 10.59 -9.37
C ALA A 28 -2.21 9.53 -8.56
N GLN A 29 -1.55 8.62 -9.26
CA GLN A 29 -0.73 7.56 -8.68
C GLN A 29 0.54 7.35 -9.52
N SER A 30 1.72 7.50 -8.90
CA SER A 30 2.98 6.96 -9.39
C SER A 30 3.21 5.63 -8.69
N ALA A 31 3.36 4.56 -9.46
CA ALA A 31 3.58 3.22 -8.93
C ALA A 31 4.42 2.40 -9.92
N PRO A 32 5.19 1.42 -9.46
CA PRO A 32 5.90 0.51 -10.35
C PRO A 32 4.90 -0.39 -11.09
N LEU A 33 4.71 -0.19 -12.37
CA LEU A 33 3.92 -1.08 -13.22
C LEU A 33 4.82 -2.09 -13.94
N THR A 34 6.09 -1.74 -14.08
CA THR A 34 7.16 -2.56 -14.62
C THR A 34 8.29 -2.75 -13.61
N GLY A 35 9.31 -3.52 -13.97
CA GLY A 35 10.46 -3.79 -13.08
C GLY A 35 10.14 -4.78 -11.95
N GLU A 36 11.04 -4.87 -10.99
CA GLU A 36 11.03 -5.88 -9.92
C GLU A 36 9.85 -5.78 -8.95
N ALA A 37 9.36 -4.57 -8.70
CA ALA A 37 8.16 -4.32 -7.88
C ALA A 37 6.87 -4.23 -8.70
N GLY A 38 6.92 -4.51 -10.01
CA GLY A 38 5.82 -4.29 -10.94
C GLY A 38 4.54 -5.07 -10.59
N ALA A 39 4.67 -6.28 -10.03
CA ALA A 39 3.50 -7.06 -9.62
C ALA A 39 2.75 -6.36 -8.48
N THR A 40 3.46 -5.92 -7.45
CA THR A 40 2.90 -5.20 -6.31
C THR A 40 2.27 -3.87 -6.74
N GLY A 41 2.99 -3.08 -7.56
CA GLY A 41 2.47 -1.80 -8.05
C GLY A 41 1.20 -1.95 -8.88
N ARG A 42 1.14 -2.92 -9.79
CA ARG A 42 -0.11 -3.23 -10.54
C ARG A 42 -1.24 -3.64 -9.60
N GLY A 43 -0.94 -4.39 -8.53
CA GLY A 43 -1.92 -4.74 -7.51
C GLY A 43 -2.49 -3.52 -6.80
N LEU A 44 -1.65 -2.60 -6.34
CA LEU A 44 -2.07 -1.33 -5.73
C LEU A 44 -2.97 -0.50 -6.66
N VAL A 45 -2.57 -0.38 -7.94
CA VAL A 45 -3.37 0.35 -8.94
C VAL A 45 -4.72 -0.33 -9.20
N LEU A 46 -4.73 -1.65 -9.34
CA LEU A 46 -5.98 -2.40 -9.56
C LEU A 46 -6.93 -2.24 -8.37
N GLY A 47 -6.41 -2.38 -7.14
CA GLY A 47 -7.21 -2.21 -5.93
C GLY A 47 -7.85 -0.82 -5.83
N ALA A 48 -7.10 0.23 -6.12
CA ALA A 48 -7.66 1.59 -6.18
C ALA A 48 -8.70 1.74 -7.30
N LYS A 49 -8.40 1.23 -8.49
CA LYS A 49 -9.26 1.31 -9.65
C LYS A 49 -10.62 0.64 -9.45
N ILE A 50 -10.70 -0.56 -8.89
CA ILE A 50 -11.98 -1.25 -8.68
C ILE A 50 -12.91 -0.45 -7.78
N TYR A 51 -12.37 0.25 -6.79
CA TYR A 51 -13.18 1.08 -5.92
C TYR A 51 -13.62 2.38 -6.59
N PHE A 52 -12.74 3.06 -7.33
CA PHE A 52 -13.11 4.26 -8.08
C PHE A 52 -14.13 3.94 -9.19
N ASP A 53 -13.97 2.84 -9.91
CA ASP A 53 -14.94 2.38 -10.92
C ASP A 53 -16.31 2.10 -10.29
N HIS A 54 -16.33 1.47 -9.11
CA HIS A 54 -17.56 1.22 -8.35
C HIS A 54 -18.28 2.53 -8.00
N ILE A 55 -17.57 3.49 -7.38
CA ILE A 55 -18.14 4.79 -7.01
C ILE A 55 -18.65 5.56 -8.23
N ASN A 56 -17.89 5.51 -9.34
CA ASN A 56 -18.30 6.15 -10.59
C ASN A 56 -19.57 5.51 -11.19
N ALA A 57 -19.71 4.19 -11.08
CA ALA A 57 -20.82 3.45 -11.64
C ALA A 57 -22.09 3.54 -10.80
N THR A 58 -21.97 3.51 -9.46
CA THR A 58 -23.11 3.40 -8.55
C THR A 58 -23.59 4.74 -7.98
N GLU A 59 -22.65 5.71 -7.83
CA GLU A 59 -22.94 7.02 -7.23
C GLU A 59 -22.73 8.19 -8.22
N GLY A 60 -22.32 7.92 -9.47
CA GLY A 60 -21.96 8.95 -10.44
C GLY A 60 -20.66 9.69 -10.08
N GLY A 61 -19.83 9.11 -9.19
CA GLY A 61 -18.60 9.69 -8.67
C GLY A 61 -18.77 10.30 -7.27
N VAL A 62 -17.95 11.28 -6.94
CA VAL A 62 -17.98 11.98 -5.65
C VAL A 62 -18.68 13.32 -5.81
N ASN A 63 -19.76 13.55 -5.06
CA ASN A 63 -20.53 14.78 -5.11
C ASN A 63 -20.93 15.19 -6.55
N GLY A 64 -21.35 14.20 -7.36
CA GLY A 64 -21.75 14.41 -8.77
C GLY A 64 -20.59 14.59 -9.75
N ARG A 65 -19.36 14.31 -9.36
CA ARG A 65 -18.14 14.44 -10.20
C ARG A 65 -17.46 13.09 -10.32
N LYS A 66 -17.18 12.64 -11.53
CA LYS A 66 -16.45 11.37 -11.74
C LYS A 66 -15.03 11.45 -11.20
N ILE A 67 -14.55 10.33 -10.69
CA ILE A 67 -13.16 10.17 -10.29
C ILE A 67 -12.37 9.70 -11.50
N VAL A 68 -11.36 10.47 -11.88
CA VAL A 68 -10.37 10.10 -12.89
C VAL A 68 -9.10 9.65 -12.17
N HIS A 69 -8.70 8.41 -12.37
CA HIS A 69 -7.48 7.83 -11.80
C HIS A 69 -6.34 7.92 -12.81
N LEU A 70 -5.47 8.92 -12.65
CA LEU A 70 -4.31 9.17 -13.49
C LEU A 70 -3.10 8.37 -12.97
N VAL A 71 -2.72 7.32 -13.68
CA VAL A 71 -1.65 6.40 -13.27
C VAL A 71 -0.43 6.57 -14.18
N LYS A 72 0.76 6.62 -13.58
CA LYS A 72 2.04 6.63 -14.31
C LYS A 72 2.99 5.58 -13.74
N ASP A 73 3.64 4.84 -14.64
CA ASP A 73 4.71 3.90 -14.30
C ASP A 73 5.97 4.66 -13.86
N ASP A 74 6.55 4.28 -12.74
CA ASP A 74 7.85 4.76 -12.30
C ASP A 74 8.96 3.69 -12.39
N GLY A 75 8.57 2.44 -12.72
CA GLY A 75 9.52 1.32 -12.88
C GLY A 75 10.28 0.96 -11.59
N TYR A 76 9.79 1.44 -10.43
CA TYR A 76 10.51 1.39 -9.13
C TYR A 76 11.82 2.21 -9.15
N GLN A 77 11.92 3.20 -10.05
CA GLN A 77 13.08 4.08 -10.16
C GLN A 77 12.78 5.45 -9.54
N ILE A 78 13.74 5.99 -8.78
CA ILE A 78 13.60 7.29 -8.09
C ILE A 78 13.29 8.39 -9.10
N GLU A 79 14.03 8.44 -10.21
CA GLU A 79 13.83 9.43 -11.27
C GLU A 79 12.43 9.36 -11.88
N GLY A 80 11.89 8.14 -12.03
CA GLY A 80 10.53 7.90 -12.50
C GLY A 80 9.50 8.49 -11.54
N THR A 81 9.64 8.20 -10.25
CA THR A 81 8.76 8.71 -9.19
C THR A 81 8.82 10.23 -9.10
N VAL A 82 10.02 10.83 -9.14
CA VAL A 82 10.25 12.28 -9.11
C VAL A 82 9.62 12.96 -10.33
N ARG A 83 9.88 12.46 -11.53
CA ARG A 83 9.29 12.98 -12.77
C ARG A 83 7.76 12.97 -12.72
N ASN A 84 7.17 11.82 -12.42
CA ASN A 84 5.73 11.66 -12.36
C ASN A 84 5.10 12.60 -11.32
N THR A 85 5.72 12.72 -10.14
CA THR A 85 5.23 13.59 -9.06
C THR A 85 5.30 15.07 -9.44
N ARG A 86 6.37 15.52 -10.11
CA ARG A 86 6.45 16.91 -10.63
C ARG A 86 5.33 17.22 -11.60
N GLU A 87 5.04 16.29 -12.51
CA GLU A 87 3.95 16.45 -13.48
C GLU A 87 2.58 16.49 -12.78
N PHE A 88 2.36 15.65 -11.75
CA PHE A 88 1.12 15.68 -10.98
C PHE A 88 0.96 16.98 -10.16
N ILE A 89 2.04 17.52 -9.61
CA ILE A 89 2.01 18.81 -8.89
C ILE A 89 1.71 19.95 -9.84
N ALA A 90 2.26 19.92 -11.06
CA ALA A 90 2.05 20.93 -12.08
C ALA A 90 0.64 20.91 -12.67
N ASP A 91 -0.07 19.78 -12.64
CA ASP A 91 -1.46 19.69 -13.09
C ASP A 91 -2.43 20.16 -11.99
N PRO A 92 -3.08 21.35 -12.15
CA PRO A 92 -3.99 21.87 -11.13
C PRO A 92 -5.24 21.03 -10.91
N ARG A 93 -5.58 20.13 -11.83
CA ARG A 93 -6.71 19.20 -11.71
C ARG A 93 -6.44 18.09 -10.72
N VAL A 94 -5.17 17.70 -10.50
CA VAL A 94 -4.78 16.68 -9.53
C VAL A 94 -4.92 17.23 -8.12
N ILE A 95 -5.84 16.68 -7.35
CA ILE A 95 -6.17 17.16 -6.00
C ILE A 95 -5.68 16.26 -4.87
N ALA A 96 -5.31 15.01 -5.17
CA ALA A 96 -4.70 14.07 -4.24
C ALA A 96 -3.84 13.04 -4.98
N LEU A 97 -2.87 12.47 -4.26
CA LEU A 97 -2.12 11.29 -4.68
C LEU A 97 -2.55 10.08 -3.84
N THR A 98 -2.40 8.89 -4.40
CA THR A 98 -2.72 7.65 -3.70
C THR A 98 -1.73 6.54 -4.04
N GLY A 99 -1.55 5.57 -3.13
CA GLY A 99 -0.92 4.28 -3.40
C GLY A 99 0.51 4.35 -3.95
N MET A 100 1.31 5.34 -3.53
CA MET A 100 2.72 5.41 -3.92
C MET A 100 3.53 4.29 -3.27
N TYR A 101 4.65 3.90 -3.90
CA TYR A 101 5.45 2.74 -3.49
C TYR A 101 6.93 3.11 -3.30
N GLY A 102 7.58 2.44 -2.31
CA GLY A 102 9.01 2.49 -2.09
C GLY A 102 9.46 3.55 -1.08
N THR A 103 10.33 3.12 -0.16
CA THR A 103 10.85 4.00 0.90
C THR A 103 11.72 5.10 0.32
N GLU A 104 12.72 4.73 -0.48
CA GLU A 104 13.67 5.65 -1.07
C GLU A 104 13.00 6.58 -2.07
N ASN A 105 12.16 6.02 -2.97
CA ASN A 105 11.39 6.76 -3.96
C ASN A 105 10.59 7.91 -3.32
N VAL A 106 9.83 7.61 -2.27
CA VAL A 106 9.00 8.61 -1.61
C VAL A 106 9.83 9.56 -0.75
N THR A 107 10.89 9.09 -0.10
CA THR A 107 11.79 9.94 0.69
C THR A 107 12.44 11.02 -0.16
N GLU A 108 12.86 10.66 -1.37
CA GLU A 108 13.51 11.60 -2.29
C GLU A 108 12.61 12.78 -2.68
N LEU A 109 11.30 12.56 -2.78
CA LEU A 109 10.35 13.65 -3.06
C LEU A 109 10.38 14.74 -1.98
N PHE A 110 10.54 14.34 -0.71
CA PHE A 110 10.64 15.27 0.43
C PHE A 110 12.02 15.91 0.53
N LYS A 111 13.10 15.16 0.27
CA LYS A 111 14.46 15.74 0.19
C LYS A 111 14.56 16.82 -0.88
N LEU A 112 13.86 16.66 -2.00
CA LEU A 112 13.76 17.64 -3.08
C LEU A 112 12.76 18.76 -2.82
N GLY A 113 12.06 18.78 -1.67
CA GLY A 113 11.10 19.81 -1.30
C GLY A 113 9.88 19.92 -2.22
N LEU A 114 9.49 18.83 -2.91
CA LEU A 114 8.43 18.90 -3.94
C LEU A 114 7.06 19.27 -3.35
N PHE A 115 6.83 19.02 -2.07
CA PHE A 115 5.56 19.31 -1.40
C PHE A 115 5.56 20.61 -0.58
N ASP A 116 6.68 21.34 -0.49
CA ASP A 116 6.81 22.52 0.38
C ASP A 116 5.83 23.64 0.03
N LYS A 117 5.47 23.75 -1.25
CA LYS A 117 4.60 24.84 -1.76
C LYS A 117 3.21 24.33 -2.20
N THR A 118 2.86 23.11 -1.90
CA THR A 118 1.56 22.55 -2.27
C THR A 118 0.94 21.73 -1.14
N PRO A 119 -0.34 21.93 -0.81
CA PRO A 119 -1.04 21.10 0.18
C PRO A 119 -1.52 19.74 -0.41
N LEU A 120 -0.88 19.23 -1.44
CA LEU A 120 -1.23 17.96 -2.06
C LEU A 120 -0.95 16.80 -1.10
N SER A 121 -1.97 16.00 -0.79
CA SER A 121 -1.85 14.87 0.14
C SER A 121 -1.63 13.55 -0.58
N ILE A 122 -0.91 12.63 0.06
CA ILE A 122 -0.70 11.26 -0.38
C ILE A 122 -1.44 10.32 0.57
N VAL A 123 -2.45 9.60 0.07
CA VAL A 123 -3.21 8.62 0.84
C VAL A 123 -2.70 7.22 0.54
N GLY A 124 -2.10 6.60 1.54
CA GLY A 124 -1.45 5.31 1.41
C GLY A 124 -0.11 5.40 0.66
N VAL A 125 0.94 5.12 1.39
CA VAL A 125 2.27 4.86 0.82
C VAL A 125 2.65 3.45 1.23
N SER A 126 2.96 2.61 0.25
CA SER A 126 3.39 1.23 0.51
C SER A 126 4.84 1.20 0.98
N THR A 127 5.05 1.68 2.20
CA THR A 127 6.28 1.62 3.00
C THR A 127 5.97 1.72 4.48
N GLY A 128 6.73 1.00 5.30
CA GLY A 128 6.67 1.03 6.75
C GLY A 128 7.75 1.90 7.41
N ALA A 129 8.55 2.64 6.64
CA ALA A 129 9.69 3.37 7.17
C ALA A 129 9.31 4.48 8.15
N LYS A 130 9.98 4.50 9.31
CA LYS A 130 9.77 5.51 10.37
C LYS A 130 10.03 6.93 9.88
N LEU A 131 11.05 7.13 9.07
CA LEU A 131 11.48 8.46 8.58
C LEU A 131 10.40 9.22 7.78
N LEU A 132 9.39 8.53 7.22
CA LEU A 132 8.24 9.14 6.56
C LEU A 132 7.05 9.39 7.50
N ARG A 133 7.16 9.00 8.78
CA ARG A 133 6.11 9.06 9.81
C ARG A 133 6.47 9.97 10.97
N GLU A 134 7.75 9.99 11.35
CA GLU A 134 8.27 10.71 12.50
C GLU A 134 9.56 11.48 12.14
N PRO A 135 9.59 12.82 12.35
CA PRO A 135 8.46 13.64 12.84
C PRO A 135 7.24 13.56 11.92
N LEU A 136 6.07 13.99 12.40
CA LEU A 136 4.83 13.98 11.62
C LEU A 136 5.04 14.61 10.23
N ASN A 137 4.81 13.82 9.19
CA ASN A 137 4.80 14.32 7.82
C ASN A 137 3.37 14.80 7.47
N PRO A 138 3.18 16.12 7.24
CA PRO A 138 1.84 16.67 7.01
C PRO A 138 1.22 16.26 5.67
N THR A 139 2.00 15.64 4.79
CA THR A 139 1.57 15.29 3.42
C THR A 139 1.04 13.87 3.34
N ILE A 140 1.58 12.94 4.15
CA ILE A 140 1.28 11.50 4.01
C ILE A 140 0.29 11.04 5.06
N PHE A 141 -0.72 10.27 4.62
CA PHE A 141 -1.68 9.57 5.46
C PHE A 141 -1.48 8.06 5.31
N HIS A 142 -0.94 7.42 6.35
CA HIS A 142 -0.55 6.01 6.34
C HIS A 142 -1.70 5.11 6.79
N LEU A 143 -2.05 4.11 5.98
CA LEU A 143 -3.06 3.10 6.31
C LEU A 143 -2.47 1.81 6.83
N ARG A 144 -1.18 1.59 6.61
CA ARG A 144 -0.45 0.39 7.02
C ARG A 144 0.43 0.63 8.25
N ALA A 145 0.70 -0.42 9.00
CA ALA A 145 1.67 -0.41 10.08
C ALA A 145 3.09 -0.09 9.59
N SER A 146 3.98 0.29 10.49
CA SER A 146 5.40 0.51 10.21
C SER A 146 6.18 -0.81 10.23
N TYR A 147 7.40 -0.79 9.68
CA TYR A 147 8.34 -1.92 9.80
C TYR A 147 8.67 -2.24 11.26
N ILE A 148 8.60 -1.23 12.15
CA ILE A 148 8.79 -1.45 13.60
C ILE A 148 7.70 -2.39 14.15
N GLU A 149 6.43 -2.12 13.81
CA GLU A 149 5.31 -2.97 14.25
C GLU A 149 5.37 -4.36 13.60
N GLU A 150 5.71 -4.45 12.31
CA GLU A 150 5.85 -5.72 11.60
C GLU A 150 6.94 -6.61 12.22
N VAL A 151 8.14 -6.05 12.36
CA VAL A 151 9.28 -6.78 12.91
C VAL A 151 9.08 -7.11 14.39
N ASP A 152 8.47 -6.19 15.18
CA ASP A 152 8.13 -6.46 16.58
C ASP A 152 7.15 -7.64 16.72
N ALA A 153 6.17 -7.75 15.81
CA ALA A 153 5.23 -8.88 15.79
C ALA A 153 5.94 -10.20 15.45
N ILE A 154 6.83 -10.22 14.47
CA ILE A 154 7.65 -11.39 14.13
C ILE A 154 8.53 -11.77 15.30
N MET A 155 9.30 -10.82 15.87
CA MET A 155 10.23 -11.08 16.99
C MET A 155 9.52 -11.58 18.24
N ARG A 156 8.32 -11.08 18.53
CA ARG A 156 7.49 -11.58 19.64
C ARG A 156 7.07 -13.02 19.41
N HIS A 157 6.66 -13.34 18.17
CA HIS A 157 6.24 -14.69 17.78
C HIS A 157 7.40 -15.69 17.91
N VAL A 158 8.56 -15.39 17.31
CA VAL A 158 9.72 -16.29 17.31
C VAL A 158 10.34 -16.45 18.70
N ALA A 159 10.33 -15.40 19.53
CA ALA A 159 10.74 -15.51 20.93
C ALA A 159 9.83 -16.48 21.72
N GLY A 160 8.53 -16.51 21.43
CA GLY A 160 7.57 -17.48 21.97
C GLY A 160 7.85 -18.92 21.53
N LEU A 161 8.50 -19.12 20.38
CA LEU A 161 8.95 -20.44 19.89
C LEU A 161 10.30 -20.88 20.51
N GLY A 162 10.90 -20.08 21.38
CA GLY A 162 12.19 -20.37 22.01
C GLY A 162 13.43 -20.01 21.17
N THR A 163 13.23 -19.32 20.03
CA THR A 163 14.33 -18.81 19.21
C THR A 163 15.23 -17.87 20.00
N LYS A 164 16.55 -17.99 19.82
CA LYS A 164 17.55 -17.11 20.45
C LYS A 164 18.45 -16.41 19.43
N ARG A 165 18.72 -17.04 18.31
CA ARG A 165 19.71 -16.61 17.30
C ARG A 165 18.99 -16.14 16.05
N ILE A 166 19.05 -14.85 15.78
CA ILE A 166 18.38 -14.21 14.65
C ILE A 166 19.40 -13.77 13.63
N ALA A 167 19.20 -14.10 12.36
CA ALA A 167 19.83 -13.44 11.23
C ALA A 167 18.87 -12.49 10.55
N VAL A 168 19.35 -11.37 10.06
CA VAL A 168 18.59 -10.43 9.23
C VAL A 168 19.23 -10.35 7.87
N VAL A 169 18.41 -10.54 6.82
CA VAL A 169 18.79 -10.29 5.43
C VAL A 169 18.05 -9.04 4.98
N TYR A 170 18.75 -8.05 4.47
CA TYR A 170 18.16 -6.77 4.12
C TYR A 170 18.80 -6.14 2.87
N GLU A 171 17.99 -5.37 2.15
CA GLU A 171 18.44 -4.60 0.99
C GLU A 171 19.34 -3.44 1.43
N ASN A 172 20.46 -3.25 0.75
CA ASN A 172 21.44 -2.18 1.05
C ASN A 172 20.91 -0.81 0.56
N ASN A 173 19.87 -0.32 1.23
CA ASN A 173 19.24 0.98 0.97
C ASN A 173 18.40 1.44 2.18
N PRO A 174 17.80 2.65 2.16
CA PRO A 174 16.97 3.16 3.25
C PRO A 174 15.79 2.27 3.67
N PHE A 175 15.24 1.44 2.76
CA PHE A 175 14.21 0.45 3.08
C PHE A 175 14.77 -0.65 3.99
N GLY A 176 15.83 -1.32 3.54
CA GLY A 176 16.44 -2.43 4.27
C GLY A 176 17.01 -1.98 5.61
N GLU A 177 17.68 -0.82 5.65
CA GLU A 177 18.20 -0.23 6.89
C GLU A 177 17.10 0.09 7.90
N ALA A 178 15.93 0.57 7.46
CA ALA A 178 14.81 0.80 8.36
C ALA A 178 14.30 -0.49 9.00
N GLY A 179 14.26 -1.59 8.24
CA GLY A 179 13.91 -2.91 8.73
C GLY A 179 14.98 -3.49 9.67
N LEU A 180 16.27 -3.33 9.33
CA LEU A 180 17.39 -3.77 10.19
C LEU A 180 17.34 -3.07 11.55
N ARG A 181 17.20 -1.74 11.57
CA ARG A 181 17.07 -0.99 12.84
C ARG A 181 15.89 -1.48 13.67
N ALA A 182 14.74 -1.73 13.03
CA ALA A 182 13.59 -2.32 13.72
C ALA A 182 13.90 -3.70 14.33
N ALA A 183 14.69 -4.52 13.61
CA ALA A 183 15.10 -5.84 14.09
C ALA A 183 16.10 -5.73 15.26
N GLU A 184 17.05 -4.81 15.22
CA GLU A 184 18.00 -4.55 16.29
C GLU A 184 17.29 -4.12 17.60
N ASP A 185 16.37 -3.16 17.47
CA ASP A 185 15.60 -2.68 18.62
C ASP A 185 14.71 -3.78 19.20
N ALA A 186 14.04 -4.55 18.35
CA ALA A 186 13.15 -5.63 18.78
C ALA A 186 13.92 -6.81 19.40
N ALA A 187 15.10 -7.14 18.89
CA ALA A 187 15.98 -8.17 19.42
C ALA A 187 16.51 -7.76 20.81
N LYS A 188 17.03 -6.53 20.93
CA LYS A 188 17.50 -5.97 22.22
C LYS A 188 16.41 -5.99 23.27
N LYS A 189 15.18 -5.63 22.92
CA LYS A 189 14.03 -5.62 23.85
C LYS A 189 13.69 -7.02 24.40
N ARG A 190 14.13 -8.11 23.74
CA ARG A 190 13.77 -9.50 24.06
C ARG A 190 14.96 -10.40 24.39
N ASP A 191 16.15 -9.83 24.55
CA ASP A 191 17.39 -10.56 24.78
C ASP A 191 17.66 -11.65 23.72
N LEU A 192 17.35 -11.32 22.44
CA LEU A 192 17.66 -12.14 21.27
C LEU A 192 18.99 -11.71 20.69
N LEU A 193 19.78 -12.66 20.17
CA LEU A 193 21.07 -12.40 19.57
C LEU A 193 20.94 -12.20 18.07
N LEU A 194 21.31 -11.04 17.57
CA LEU A 194 21.52 -10.84 16.13
C LEU A 194 22.88 -11.42 15.73
N VAL A 195 22.85 -12.61 15.13
CA VAL A 195 24.06 -13.37 14.77
C VAL A 195 24.57 -13.05 13.38
N ALA A 196 23.73 -12.51 12.49
CA ALA A 196 24.14 -12.01 11.18
C ALA A 196 23.29 -10.80 10.75
N ARG A 197 23.92 -9.91 10.00
CA ARG A 197 23.35 -8.77 9.27
C ARG A 197 23.86 -8.88 7.84
N ALA A 198 23.13 -9.63 7.02
CA ALA A 198 23.53 -9.94 5.66
C ALA A 198 22.81 -9.03 4.67
N THR A 199 23.55 -8.45 3.73
CA THR A 199 23.01 -7.50 2.76
C THR A 199 23.01 -8.07 1.34
N TYR A 200 22.12 -7.50 0.51
CA TYR A 200 22.16 -7.61 -0.94
C TYR A 200 21.91 -6.23 -1.56
N GLU A 201 22.41 -6.02 -2.77
CA GLU A 201 22.29 -4.73 -3.44
C GLU A 201 20.91 -4.50 -4.01
N GLN A 202 20.47 -3.23 -4.00
CA GLN A 202 19.22 -2.80 -4.62
C GLN A 202 19.22 -3.13 -6.13
N HIS A 203 18.06 -3.43 -6.67
CA HIS A 203 17.88 -3.86 -8.07
C HIS A 203 18.65 -5.12 -8.45
N SER A 204 19.00 -5.94 -7.46
CA SER A 204 19.72 -7.22 -7.63
C SER A 204 18.95 -8.36 -6.98
N THR A 205 19.07 -9.54 -7.59
CA THR A 205 18.68 -10.83 -6.99
C THR A 205 19.89 -11.65 -6.58
N ASP A 206 21.10 -11.07 -6.64
CA ASP A 206 22.30 -11.75 -6.18
C ASP A 206 22.39 -11.72 -4.64
N VAL A 207 21.99 -12.81 -4.03
CA VAL A 207 21.95 -13.01 -2.58
C VAL A 207 22.98 -14.04 -2.08
N ARG A 208 23.95 -14.44 -2.92
CA ARG A 208 24.89 -15.53 -2.63
C ARG A 208 25.71 -15.28 -1.36
N GLU A 209 26.27 -14.08 -1.21
CA GLU A 209 27.03 -13.73 -0.01
C GLU A 209 26.10 -13.66 1.22
N ALA A 210 24.91 -13.11 1.08
CA ALA A 210 23.95 -13.09 2.17
C ALA A 210 23.55 -14.50 2.64
N VAL A 211 23.36 -15.43 1.71
CA VAL A 211 23.10 -16.85 2.03
C VAL A 211 24.27 -17.47 2.78
N LYS A 212 25.51 -17.26 2.30
CA LYS A 212 26.73 -17.76 2.95
C LYS A 212 26.84 -17.25 4.38
N ASP A 213 26.76 -15.93 4.59
CA ASP A 213 26.86 -15.31 5.91
C ASP A 213 25.80 -15.85 6.89
N VAL A 214 24.56 -16.02 6.40
CA VAL A 214 23.47 -16.58 7.20
C VAL A 214 23.74 -18.05 7.57
N ILE A 215 24.19 -18.89 6.62
CA ILE A 215 24.51 -20.30 6.89
C ILE A 215 25.63 -20.44 7.91
N GLU A 216 26.71 -19.67 7.75
CA GLU A 216 27.86 -19.67 8.66
C GLU A 216 27.49 -19.21 10.08
N SER A 217 26.55 -18.26 10.20
CA SER A 217 26.09 -17.72 11.48
C SER A 217 25.20 -18.68 12.27
N LYS A 218 24.67 -19.76 11.66
CA LYS A 218 23.82 -20.78 12.28
C LYS A 218 22.67 -20.16 13.10
N PRO A 219 21.76 -19.41 12.46
CA PRO A 219 20.63 -18.83 13.14
C PRO A 219 19.52 -19.87 13.43
N ASP A 220 18.66 -19.59 14.41
CA ASP A 220 17.39 -20.31 14.59
C ASP A 220 16.32 -19.75 13.66
N THR A 221 16.36 -18.44 13.40
CA THR A 221 15.41 -17.70 12.56
C THR A 221 16.13 -16.70 11.68
N VAL A 222 15.67 -16.57 10.42
CA VAL A 222 16.07 -15.53 9.47
C VAL A 222 14.89 -14.60 9.22
N ILE A 223 15.12 -13.29 9.34
CA ILE A 223 14.14 -12.26 8.96
C ILE A 223 14.56 -11.64 7.63
N LEU A 224 13.66 -11.68 6.65
CA LEU A 224 13.86 -11.16 5.30
C LEU A 224 13.22 -9.76 5.19
N ILE A 225 14.05 -8.73 5.14
CA ILE A 225 13.65 -7.35 4.82
C ILE A 225 13.90 -7.17 3.32
N ALA A 226 13.02 -7.73 2.53
CA ALA A 226 13.21 -7.86 1.08
C ALA A 226 11.88 -7.72 0.33
N ILE A 227 11.96 -7.30 -0.93
CA ILE A 227 10.87 -7.43 -1.89
C ILE A 227 10.86 -8.84 -2.49
N THR A 228 9.82 -9.17 -3.24
CA THR A 228 9.57 -10.54 -3.71
C THR A 228 10.73 -11.20 -4.49
N PRO A 229 11.37 -10.57 -5.51
CA PRO A 229 12.39 -11.29 -6.29
C PRO A 229 13.63 -11.70 -5.48
N PRO A 230 14.31 -10.82 -4.73
CA PRO A 230 15.44 -11.23 -3.90
C PRO A 230 15.03 -12.16 -2.76
N ALA A 231 13.84 -12.00 -2.15
CA ALA A 231 13.34 -12.96 -1.16
C ALA A 231 13.16 -14.36 -1.74
N ALA A 232 12.61 -14.48 -2.95
CA ALA A 232 12.45 -15.76 -3.63
C ALA A 232 13.79 -16.44 -3.89
N GLU A 233 14.78 -15.67 -4.35
CA GLU A 233 16.09 -16.20 -4.65
C GLU A 233 16.86 -16.61 -3.38
N PHE A 234 16.74 -15.80 -2.30
CA PHE A 234 17.31 -16.17 -1.01
C PHE A 234 16.71 -17.49 -0.49
N ILE A 235 15.37 -17.64 -0.51
CA ILE A 235 14.71 -18.86 -0.03
C ILE A 235 15.21 -20.10 -0.79
N LYS A 236 15.32 -20.02 -2.12
CA LYS A 236 15.84 -21.13 -2.95
C LYS A 236 17.27 -21.51 -2.59
N GLN A 237 18.17 -20.53 -2.58
CA GLN A 237 19.59 -20.74 -2.32
C GLN A 237 19.84 -21.18 -0.88
N PHE A 238 19.12 -20.61 0.10
CA PHE A 238 19.24 -20.98 1.50
C PHE A 238 18.89 -22.46 1.73
N HIS A 239 17.80 -22.95 1.15
CA HIS A 239 17.44 -24.37 1.24
C HIS A 239 18.40 -25.27 0.45
N ALA A 240 18.86 -24.83 -0.72
CA ALA A 240 19.86 -25.58 -1.50
C ALA A 240 21.20 -25.71 -0.75
N ALA A 241 21.58 -24.70 0.04
CA ALA A 241 22.75 -24.73 0.92
C ALA A 241 22.53 -25.51 2.24
N GLY A 242 21.37 -26.17 2.42
CA GLY A 242 21.05 -26.96 3.61
C GLY A 242 20.56 -26.14 4.81
N GLY A 243 20.18 -24.88 4.60
CA GLY A 243 19.61 -24.02 5.65
C GLY A 243 18.32 -24.58 6.21
N ARG A 244 18.17 -24.51 7.54
CA ARG A 244 17.01 -25.10 8.27
C ARG A 244 16.37 -24.15 9.27
N ALA A 245 16.85 -22.90 9.36
CA ALA A 245 16.25 -21.89 10.23
C ALA A 245 14.81 -21.56 9.80
N TYR A 246 13.98 -21.12 10.72
CA TYR A 246 12.68 -20.56 10.40
C TYR A 246 12.85 -19.30 9.55
N LEU A 247 12.06 -19.17 8.50
CA LEU A 247 12.09 -18.00 7.62
C LEU A 247 10.87 -17.11 7.89
N PHE A 248 11.10 -15.84 8.07
CA PHE A 248 10.05 -14.82 8.18
C PHE A 248 10.34 -13.66 7.22
N GLY A 249 9.33 -13.24 6.47
CA GLY A 249 9.35 -12.02 5.67
C GLY A 249 8.47 -10.93 6.26
N ILE A 250 8.75 -9.68 5.94
CA ILE A 250 7.79 -8.61 6.15
C ILE A 250 6.85 -8.48 4.95
N SER A 251 5.78 -7.69 5.07
CA SER A 251 4.70 -7.57 4.07
C SER A 251 5.13 -7.11 2.67
N THR A 252 6.39 -6.70 2.48
CA THR A 252 6.98 -6.34 1.18
C THR A 252 7.32 -7.56 0.32
N ALA A 253 7.49 -8.74 0.94
CA ALA A 253 7.60 -10.01 0.24
C ALA A 253 6.19 -10.54 -0.09
N ASP A 254 5.70 -10.18 -1.27
CA ASP A 254 4.37 -10.59 -1.75
C ASP A 254 4.27 -12.11 -1.89
N VAL A 255 3.48 -12.74 -1.04
CA VAL A 255 3.34 -14.20 -0.99
C VAL A 255 2.77 -14.78 -2.28
N GLU A 256 1.86 -14.07 -2.94
CA GLU A 256 1.29 -14.46 -4.23
C GLU A 256 2.35 -14.45 -5.33
N GLY A 257 3.28 -13.50 -5.25
CA GLY A 257 4.46 -13.42 -6.13
C GLY A 257 5.45 -14.56 -5.85
N LEU A 258 5.77 -14.80 -4.57
CA LEU A 258 6.64 -15.91 -4.15
C LEU A 258 6.12 -17.25 -4.62
N SER A 259 4.83 -17.52 -4.47
CA SER A 259 4.18 -18.80 -4.86
C SER A 259 4.25 -19.11 -6.37
N LYS A 260 4.53 -18.10 -7.21
CA LYS A 260 4.70 -18.28 -8.66
C LYS A 260 6.10 -18.77 -9.06
N VAL A 261 7.11 -18.51 -8.22
CA VAL A 261 8.51 -18.69 -8.58
C VAL A 261 9.30 -19.56 -7.60
N VAL A 262 8.71 -19.89 -6.45
CA VAL A 262 9.27 -20.79 -5.44
C VAL A 262 8.31 -21.95 -5.23
N SER A 263 8.84 -23.16 -5.09
CA SER A 263 8.00 -24.36 -4.90
C SER A 263 7.26 -24.32 -3.56
N PRO A 264 6.05 -24.92 -3.46
CA PRO A 264 5.33 -25.02 -2.20
C PRO A 264 6.15 -25.64 -1.07
N THR A 265 6.97 -26.63 -1.38
CA THR A 265 7.86 -27.30 -0.41
C THR A 265 8.90 -26.33 0.15
N ALA A 266 9.49 -25.46 -0.68
CA ALA A 266 10.48 -24.49 -0.22
C ALA A 266 9.83 -23.30 0.52
N LEU A 267 8.56 -23.03 0.26
CA LEU A 267 7.80 -22.00 0.99
C LEU A 267 7.17 -22.52 2.28
N GLN A 268 7.11 -23.85 2.49
CA GLN A 268 6.46 -24.41 3.66
C GLN A 268 7.04 -23.86 4.95
N GLY A 269 6.19 -23.30 5.80
CA GLY A 269 6.57 -22.72 7.10
C GLY A 269 7.11 -21.29 7.01
N LEU A 270 7.20 -20.70 5.81
CA LEU A 270 7.52 -19.28 5.68
C LEU A 270 6.44 -18.45 6.36
N GLY A 271 6.82 -17.71 7.40
CA GLY A 271 5.97 -16.73 8.05
C GLY A 271 6.08 -15.38 7.34
N ILE A 272 4.96 -14.65 7.20
CA ILE A 272 4.97 -13.30 6.64
C ILE A 272 4.08 -12.40 7.49
N SER A 273 4.61 -11.24 7.93
CA SER A 273 3.78 -10.22 8.53
C SER A 273 2.91 -9.54 7.47
N GLN A 274 1.67 -9.25 7.84
CA GLN A 274 0.70 -8.63 6.95
C GLN A 274 0.13 -7.38 7.60
N VAL A 275 0.05 -6.30 6.85
CA VAL A 275 -0.40 -4.98 7.33
C VAL A 275 -1.80 -4.62 6.83
N MET A 276 -2.40 -5.52 6.06
CA MET A 276 -3.78 -5.47 5.57
C MET A 276 -4.55 -6.70 6.03
N PRO A 277 -5.88 -6.64 6.16
CA PRO A 277 -6.70 -7.80 6.48
C PRO A 277 -6.53 -8.93 5.46
N PHE A 278 -6.65 -10.16 5.93
CA PHE A 278 -6.54 -11.37 5.11
C PHE A 278 -7.55 -11.35 3.95
N PRO A 279 -7.10 -11.21 2.69
CA PRO A 279 -7.99 -10.92 1.56
C PRO A 279 -8.85 -12.10 1.09
N TYR A 280 -8.53 -13.33 1.56
CA TYR A 280 -9.16 -14.57 1.09
C TYR A 280 -10.33 -15.03 1.95
N SER A 281 -10.57 -14.43 3.10
CA SER A 281 -11.66 -14.79 4.01
C SER A 281 -12.59 -13.62 4.27
N ALA A 282 -13.84 -13.72 3.84
CA ALA A 282 -14.88 -12.70 3.97
C ALA A 282 -15.47 -12.59 5.39
N THR A 283 -14.67 -12.83 6.44
CA THR A 283 -15.12 -12.71 7.83
C THR A 283 -15.32 -11.26 8.28
N LEU A 284 -14.65 -10.31 7.64
CA LEU A 284 -14.84 -8.89 7.85
C LEU A 284 -15.68 -8.30 6.72
N PRO A 285 -16.65 -7.41 7.02
CA PRO A 285 -17.41 -6.71 5.99
C PRO A 285 -16.52 -6.00 4.96
N LEU A 286 -15.43 -5.37 5.39
CA LEU A 286 -14.43 -4.77 4.51
C LEU A 286 -13.90 -5.75 3.45
N VAL A 287 -13.58 -6.98 3.85
CA VAL A 287 -13.04 -8.01 2.93
C VAL A 287 -14.14 -8.55 2.03
N SER A 288 -15.36 -8.73 2.54
CA SER A 288 -16.53 -9.14 1.74
C SER A 288 -16.81 -8.12 0.62
N ASP A 289 -16.81 -6.82 0.95
CA ASP A 289 -16.99 -5.73 -0.02
C ASP A 289 -15.88 -5.77 -1.08
N TYR A 290 -14.62 -5.88 -0.65
CA TYR A 290 -13.47 -5.97 -1.55
C TYR A 290 -13.58 -7.15 -2.51
N GLN A 291 -13.93 -8.36 -2.02
CA GLN A 291 -14.09 -9.55 -2.86
C GLN A 291 -15.22 -9.39 -3.88
N ALA A 292 -16.33 -8.78 -3.49
CA ALA A 292 -17.44 -8.47 -4.40
C ALA A 292 -17.01 -7.51 -5.53
N LEU A 293 -16.22 -6.47 -5.18
CA LEU A 293 -15.70 -5.53 -6.17
C LEU A 293 -14.64 -6.17 -7.08
N MET A 294 -13.76 -7.02 -6.54
CA MET A 294 -12.81 -7.77 -7.36
C MET A 294 -13.53 -8.69 -8.36
N LYS A 295 -14.62 -9.34 -7.95
CA LYS A 295 -15.44 -10.14 -8.85
C LYS A 295 -16.07 -9.31 -9.98
N THR A 296 -16.53 -8.10 -9.67
CA THR A 296 -17.26 -7.25 -10.62
C THR A 296 -16.31 -6.45 -11.54
N TYR A 297 -15.27 -5.85 -10.96
CA TYR A 297 -14.40 -4.90 -11.66
C TYR A 297 -12.96 -5.39 -11.85
N GLY A 298 -12.58 -6.48 -11.19
CA GLY A 298 -11.20 -7.01 -11.21
C GLY A 298 -10.80 -7.74 -12.49
N LYS A 299 -11.71 -7.92 -13.46
CA LYS A 299 -11.42 -8.51 -14.79
C LYS A 299 -10.66 -9.84 -14.73
N GLY A 300 -11.02 -10.72 -13.80
CA GLY A 300 -10.39 -12.03 -13.62
C GLY A 300 -9.05 -12.02 -12.87
N ASN A 301 -8.56 -10.86 -12.42
CA ASN A 301 -7.40 -10.81 -11.54
C ASN A 301 -7.71 -11.44 -10.18
N GLN A 302 -6.68 -12.01 -9.57
CA GLN A 302 -6.80 -12.68 -8.29
C GLN A 302 -6.78 -11.69 -7.12
N LEU A 303 -7.34 -12.13 -6.00
CA LEU A 303 -7.21 -11.43 -4.72
C LEU A 303 -5.74 -11.41 -4.30
N SER A 304 -5.30 -10.33 -3.65
CA SER A 304 -3.97 -10.22 -3.07
C SER A 304 -3.92 -9.15 -1.99
N TYR A 305 -2.88 -9.16 -1.17
CA TYR A 305 -2.66 -8.10 -0.19
C TYR A 305 -2.41 -6.74 -0.85
N SER A 306 -1.71 -6.71 -1.99
CA SER A 306 -1.45 -5.46 -2.72
C SER A 306 -2.73 -4.87 -3.31
N THR A 307 -3.65 -5.68 -3.86
CA THR A 307 -4.95 -5.20 -4.33
C THR A 307 -5.85 -4.77 -3.16
N MET A 308 -5.77 -5.44 -2.01
CA MET A 308 -6.49 -5.02 -0.79
C MET A 308 -5.99 -3.67 -0.28
N GLU A 309 -4.66 -3.44 -0.25
CA GLU A 309 -4.07 -2.16 0.14
C GLU A 309 -4.53 -1.02 -0.78
N GLY A 310 -4.47 -1.23 -2.10
CA GLY A 310 -4.95 -0.26 -3.07
C GLY A 310 -6.44 0.08 -2.90
N TYR A 311 -7.27 -0.93 -2.69
CA TYR A 311 -8.70 -0.77 -2.40
C TYR A 311 -8.95 0.07 -1.14
N MET A 312 -8.23 -0.21 -0.05
CA MET A 312 -8.39 0.52 1.20
C MET A 312 -7.93 1.98 1.08
N ASN A 313 -6.82 2.23 0.38
CA ASN A 313 -6.32 3.58 0.09
C ASN A 313 -7.39 4.40 -0.66
N ALA A 314 -7.97 3.83 -1.71
CA ALA A 314 -9.02 4.47 -2.48
C ALA A 314 -10.28 4.72 -1.65
N ARG A 315 -10.68 3.78 -0.80
CA ARG A 315 -11.86 3.90 0.08
C ARG A 315 -11.71 5.08 1.04
N VAL A 316 -10.56 5.20 1.70
CA VAL A 316 -10.26 6.34 2.60
C VAL A 316 -10.22 7.66 1.83
N LEU A 317 -9.58 7.68 0.66
CA LEU A 317 -9.52 8.88 -0.16
C LEU A 317 -10.92 9.33 -0.61
N VAL A 318 -11.79 8.43 -1.04
CA VAL A 318 -13.18 8.75 -1.40
C VAL A 318 -13.96 9.30 -0.20
N MET A 319 -13.78 8.77 1.00
CA MET A 319 -14.38 9.33 2.21
C MET A 319 -13.95 10.78 2.44
N ALA A 320 -12.67 11.07 2.28
CA ALA A 320 -12.13 12.43 2.40
C ALA A 320 -12.64 13.35 1.29
N LEU A 321 -12.71 12.87 0.04
CA LEU A 321 -13.26 13.63 -1.08
C LEU A 321 -14.74 13.99 -0.86
N LYS A 322 -15.55 13.04 -0.38
CA LYS A 322 -16.97 13.30 -0.04
C LYS A 322 -17.07 14.37 1.06
N LYS A 323 -16.24 14.28 2.09
CA LYS A 323 -16.19 15.24 3.20
C LYS A 323 -15.66 16.61 2.79
N ALA A 324 -14.77 16.69 1.80
CA ALA A 324 -14.21 17.94 1.29
C ALA A 324 -15.23 18.82 0.52
N GLY A 325 -16.42 18.30 0.23
CA GLY A 325 -17.53 19.04 -0.38
C GLY A 325 -17.60 18.97 -1.91
N ALA A 326 -18.51 19.74 -2.50
CA ALA A 326 -18.82 19.67 -3.94
C ALA A 326 -17.66 20.12 -4.86
N THR A 327 -16.78 21.00 -4.36
CA THR A 327 -15.63 21.51 -5.11
C THR A 327 -14.33 21.25 -4.33
N PRO A 328 -13.88 19.99 -4.23
CA PRO A 328 -12.72 19.66 -3.44
C PRO A 328 -11.46 20.31 -4.02
N THR A 329 -10.62 20.83 -3.13
CA THR A 329 -9.30 21.38 -3.42
C THR A 329 -8.24 20.57 -2.70
N ARG A 330 -6.96 20.71 -3.07
CA ARG A 330 -5.85 20.07 -2.36
C ARG A 330 -5.90 20.34 -0.85
N ALA A 331 -6.18 21.59 -0.46
CA ALA A 331 -6.27 21.99 0.95
C ALA A 331 -7.48 21.38 1.65
N SER A 332 -8.68 21.43 1.04
CA SER A 332 -9.88 20.87 1.66
C SER A 332 -9.82 19.34 1.78
N VAL A 333 -9.15 18.64 0.86
CA VAL A 333 -8.90 17.19 0.96
C VAL A 333 -8.00 16.88 2.15
N ARG A 334 -6.91 17.64 2.37
CA ARG A 334 -6.05 17.49 3.56
C ARG A 334 -6.85 17.69 4.85
N GLN A 335 -7.59 18.79 4.95
CA GLN A 335 -8.43 19.06 6.13
C GLN A 335 -9.48 17.96 6.35
N ALA A 336 -10.05 17.43 5.28
CA ALA A 336 -11.02 16.34 5.35
C ALA A 336 -10.37 15.04 5.86
N LEU A 337 -9.15 14.71 5.43
CA LEU A 337 -8.37 13.56 5.93
C LEU A 337 -8.06 13.71 7.42
N GLU A 338 -7.51 14.86 7.83
CA GLU A 338 -7.22 15.16 9.24
C GLU A 338 -8.47 15.15 10.12
N GLY A 339 -9.60 15.54 9.55
CA GLY A 339 -10.89 15.57 10.22
C GLY A 339 -11.68 14.26 10.15
N LEU A 340 -11.16 13.17 9.55
CA LEU A 340 -11.87 11.88 9.51
C LEU A 340 -12.12 11.34 10.91
N GLY A 341 -11.15 11.54 11.82
CA GLY A 341 -11.24 11.00 13.18
C GLY A 341 -11.21 9.46 13.20
N PRO A 342 -11.77 8.85 14.26
CA PRO A 342 -11.96 7.42 14.32
C PRO A 342 -12.99 6.95 13.30
N VAL A 343 -12.59 6.08 12.39
CA VAL A 343 -13.49 5.41 11.42
C VAL A 343 -13.26 3.91 11.43
N ASN A 344 -14.32 3.15 11.16
CA ASN A 344 -14.24 1.71 11.00
C ASN A 344 -14.65 1.34 9.57
N LEU A 345 -13.70 0.81 8.80
CA LEU A 345 -13.93 0.43 7.40
C LEU A 345 -14.66 -0.92 7.25
N GLY A 346 -15.39 -1.37 8.25
CA GLY A 346 -16.03 -2.69 8.23
C GLY A 346 -15.17 -3.76 8.88
N GLY A 347 -14.73 -3.48 10.13
CA GLY A 347 -13.86 -4.35 10.93
C GLY A 347 -12.38 -3.96 10.92
N TYR A 348 -12.01 -2.90 10.19
CA TYR A 348 -10.65 -2.34 10.19
C TYR A 348 -10.70 -0.89 10.69
N PRO A 349 -10.30 -0.64 11.95
CA PRO A 349 -10.33 0.70 12.53
C PRO A 349 -9.17 1.55 12.01
N LEU A 350 -9.45 2.81 11.70
CA LEU A 350 -8.49 3.86 11.37
C LEU A 350 -8.75 5.08 12.25
N ASN A 351 -7.70 5.84 12.52
CA ASN A 351 -7.83 7.10 13.23
C ASN A 351 -6.83 8.13 12.71
N PHE A 352 -7.33 9.17 12.04
CA PHE A 352 -6.54 10.31 11.59
C PHE A 352 -6.93 11.57 12.37
N SER A 353 -5.94 12.43 12.60
CA SER A 353 -6.15 13.76 13.19
C SER A 353 -5.06 14.73 12.70
N PRO A 354 -5.16 16.04 12.95
CA PRO A 354 -4.11 16.99 12.59
C PRO A 354 -2.73 16.68 13.21
N THR A 355 -2.69 15.86 14.28
CA THR A 355 -1.46 15.45 14.97
C THR A 355 -1.12 13.98 14.78
N ASN A 356 -1.92 13.23 14.02
CA ASN A 356 -1.70 11.82 13.77
C ASN A 356 -2.12 11.45 12.34
N HIS A 357 -1.15 11.18 11.47
CA HIS A 357 -1.37 10.69 10.12
C HIS A 357 -1.08 9.19 9.97
N VAL A 358 -0.88 8.46 11.07
CA VAL A 358 -0.76 7.00 11.10
C VAL A 358 -2.11 6.41 11.49
N GLY A 359 -2.91 6.03 10.50
CA GLY A 359 -4.29 5.57 10.71
C GLY A 359 -4.40 4.21 11.35
N SER A 360 -3.45 3.30 11.07
CA SER A 360 -3.46 1.93 11.60
C SER A 360 -2.08 1.45 12.01
N ARG A 361 -2.06 0.56 12.99
CA ARG A 361 -0.89 -0.22 13.45
C ARG A 361 -1.16 -1.73 13.36
N PHE A 362 -2.14 -2.10 12.55
CA PHE A 362 -2.54 -3.50 12.38
C PHE A 362 -1.42 -4.31 11.76
N VAL A 363 -1.06 -5.40 12.44
CA VAL A 363 -0.16 -6.45 11.94
C VAL A 363 -0.79 -7.80 12.26
N ASP A 364 -0.84 -8.67 11.27
CA ASP A 364 -1.18 -10.08 11.37
C ASP A 364 0.01 -10.93 10.94
N LEU A 365 0.08 -12.18 11.34
CA LEU A 365 1.09 -13.13 10.87
C LEU A 365 0.40 -14.25 10.11
N THR A 366 0.89 -14.51 8.90
CA THR A 366 0.44 -15.62 8.07
C THR A 366 1.58 -16.58 7.83
N VAL A 367 1.25 -17.86 7.62
CA VAL A 367 2.22 -18.93 7.36
C VAL A 367 1.82 -19.68 6.11
N VAL A 368 2.79 -20.01 5.27
CA VAL A 368 2.58 -20.84 4.10
C VAL A 368 2.49 -22.31 4.51
N SER A 369 1.38 -22.96 4.19
CA SER A 369 1.16 -24.39 4.45
C SER A 369 1.98 -25.28 3.52
N ARG A 370 2.00 -26.58 3.80
CA ARG A 370 2.63 -27.59 2.93
C ARG A 370 2.06 -27.63 1.52
N THR A 371 0.81 -27.23 1.34
CA THR A 371 0.14 -27.18 0.03
C THR A 371 0.36 -25.85 -0.70
N GLY A 372 1.10 -24.92 -0.11
CA GLY A 372 1.29 -23.56 -0.62
C GLY A 372 0.14 -22.60 -0.28
N ALA A 373 -0.90 -23.07 0.44
CA ALA A 373 -1.98 -22.20 0.87
C ALA A 373 -1.52 -21.31 2.04
N LEU A 374 -1.95 -20.05 2.01
CA LEU A 374 -1.69 -19.12 3.09
C LEU A 374 -2.68 -19.37 4.24
N MET A 375 -2.15 -19.53 5.44
CA MET A 375 -2.92 -19.72 6.68
C MET A 375 -2.69 -18.54 7.62
N ARG A 376 -3.67 -18.30 8.45
CA ARG A 376 -3.67 -17.28 9.51
C ARG A 376 -3.71 -17.93 10.88
#